data_ad6a3edcf334b09b5b769fdb582ae6ee
#
_entry.id   ad6a3edcf334b09b5b769fdb582ae6ee
#
_cell.length_a   1.000
_cell.length_b   1.000
_cell.length_c   1.000
_cell.angle_alpha   90.00
_cell.angle_beta   90.00
_cell.angle_gamma   90.00
#
_symmetry.space_group_name_H-M   'P 1'
#
loop_
_entity.id
_entity.type
_entity.pdbx_description
1 polymer ?
#
loop_
_entity_poly.entity_id
_entity_poly.type
_entity_poly.pdbx_seq_one_letter_code
_entity_poly.pdbx_strand_id
1 'polypeptide(L)'
;MSRKRIAVQCLLITSFLFLLSSCTPTPQAPLKTSLLVYRFDPPAFIEYSADLQPVKEIPFSIPPSCGFDNAYSAPVGGFLAVELNCPSGQTVLFLDVGSGSVTQPVTDSDSHFLTWTSDGKAAYLKADSLGNAEIIRAYTDGARDPLAINEFTYDISAWPDSYDFTFTFSRGLGYGSELHLAKHDGRITQLLYTDPYNYLSFAHFSPDGKHIAFIKTPDSQTPFTVGELWVMDADGSNPRKLADADSGHGFAANWSPDGTKIAYVVRENPEDESADQNSNALVSNIYIIEVESGKLNQLTKFDNAHAETPFWSPDGNTLAFTEVINGRMEVQIADMATGEIRSLLTGSTCCPAWMRK
;
A
#
# COMPACT_ATOMS: atom_id res chain seq x y z
N MET A 1 96.51 9.53 1.71
CA MET A 1 95.77 9.53 0.45
C MET A 1 94.77 8.38 0.45
N SER A 2 93.50 8.67 0.73
CA SER A 2 92.44 7.68 0.98
C SER A 2 91.50 7.65 -0.24
N ARG A 3 91.35 6.47 -0.84
CA ARG A 3 90.31 6.24 -1.88
C ARG A 3 89.02 5.77 -1.20
N LYS A 4 87.99 6.61 -1.34
CA LYS A 4 86.60 6.22 -0.96
C LYS A 4 86.04 5.34 -2.06
N ARG A 5 85.55 4.14 -1.66
CA ARG A 5 84.72 3.26 -2.49
C ARG A 5 83.25 3.71 -2.33
N ILE A 6 82.58 3.94 -3.45
CA ILE A 6 81.17 4.17 -3.53
C ILE A 6 80.48 2.81 -3.69
N ALA A 7 79.67 2.43 -2.73
CA ALA A 7 78.78 1.28 -2.82
C ALA A 7 77.47 1.68 -3.50
N VAL A 8 77.13 1.03 -4.61
CA VAL A 8 75.83 1.18 -5.28
C VAL A 8 74.89 0.17 -4.63
N GLN A 9 73.87 0.67 -3.94
CA GLN A 9 72.74 -0.13 -3.45
C GLN A 9 71.73 -0.30 -4.56
N CYS A 10 71.51 -1.56 -5.03
CA CYS A 10 70.40 -1.91 -5.88
C CYS A 10 69.13 -1.98 -5.00
N LEU A 11 68.17 -1.07 -5.29
CA LEU A 11 66.83 -1.10 -4.72
C LEU A 11 65.99 -2.11 -5.53
N LEU A 12 65.66 -3.24 -4.94
CA LEU A 12 64.71 -4.21 -5.44
C LEU A 12 63.30 -3.65 -5.16
N ILE A 13 62.58 -3.18 -6.19
CA ILE A 13 61.18 -2.81 -6.15
C ILE A 13 60.41 -4.11 -6.33
N THR A 14 59.87 -4.68 -5.24
CA THR A 14 58.84 -5.73 -5.29
C THR A 14 57.49 -5.11 -5.56
N SER A 15 57.00 -5.26 -6.80
CA SER A 15 55.65 -4.92 -7.18
C SER A 15 54.66 -5.89 -6.54
N PHE A 16 53.94 -5.45 -5.50
CA PHE A 16 52.76 -6.14 -4.98
C PHE A 16 51.60 -5.88 -5.95
N LEU A 17 51.28 -6.88 -6.78
CA LEU A 17 49.99 -6.91 -7.50
C LEU A 17 48.87 -7.18 -6.46
N PHE A 18 48.14 -6.15 -6.07
CA PHE A 18 46.84 -6.31 -5.43
C PHE A 18 45.85 -6.82 -6.47
N LEU A 19 45.57 -8.13 -6.43
CA LEU A 19 44.39 -8.69 -7.08
C LEU A 19 43.14 -8.13 -6.32
N LEU A 20 42.58 -7.05 -6.83
CA LEU A 20 41.23 -6.63 -6.46
C LEU A 20 40.27 -7.68 -6.99
N SER A 21 39.97 -8.67 -6.15
CA SER A 21 38.81 -9.55 -6.36
C SER A 21 37.59 -8.66 -6.31
N SER A 22 37.08 -8.24 -7.49
CA SER A 22 35.77 -7.63 -7.59
C SER A 22 34.76 -8.71 -7.24
N CYS A 23 34.26 -8.70 -6.00
CA CYS A 23 33.01 -9.38 -5.66
C CYS A 23 31.90 -8.68 -6.50
N THR A 24 31.68 -9.17 -7.70
CA THR A 24 30.43 -8.87 -8.40
C THR A 24 29.33 -9.53 -7.54
N PRO A 25 28.34 -8.76 -7.03
CA PRO A 25 27.23 -9.37 -6.34
C PRO A 25 26.60 -10.39 -7.31
N THR A 26 26.44 -11.61 -6.85
CA THR A 26 25.70 -12.65 -7.60
C THR A 26 24.31 -12.04 -7.89
N PRO A 27 23.84 -12.03 -9.15
CA PRO A 27 22.50 -11.55 -9.45
C PRO A 27 21.53 -12.30 -8.57
N GLN A 28 20.84 -11.59 -7.70
CA GLN A 28 19.78 -12.17 -6.89
C GLN A 28 18.71 -12.65 -7.87
N ALA A 29 18.29 -13.91 -7.73
CA ALA A 29 17.21 -14.44 -8.58
C ALA A 29 16.01 -13.47 -8.47
N PRO A 30 15.35 -13.14 -9.59
CA PRO A 30 14.21 -12.24 -9.54
C PRO A 30 13.15 -12.82 -8.59
N LEU A 31 12.64 -11.99 -7.68
CA LEU A 31 11.58 -12.39 -6.77
C LEU A 31 10.39 -12.91 -7.60
N LYS A 32 9.88 -14.06 -7.24
CA LYS A 32 8.68 -14.60 -7.89
C LYS A 32 7.51 -13.68 -7.54
N THR A 33 6.83 -13.22 -8.55
CA THR A 33 5.63 -12.40 -8.42
C THR A 33 4.40 -13.30 -8.55
N SER A 34 3.41 -13.09 -7.70
CA SER A 34 2.10 -13.73 -7.80
C SER A 34 0.99 -12.76 -7.44
N LEU A 35 -0.21 -12.99 -7.97
CA LEU A 35 -1.42 -12.27 -7.61
C LEU A 35 -2.29 -13.18 -6.76
N LEU A 36 -2.73 -12.70 -5.60
CA LEU A 36 -3.77 -13.35 -4.81
C LEU A 36 -5.10 -12.65 -4.99
N VAL A 37 -6.16 -13.45 -5.05
CA VAL A 37 -7.54 -12.99 -5.17
C VAL A 37 -8.36 -13.76 -4.16
N TYR A 38 -9.19 -13.08 -3.38
CA TYR A 38 -10.14 -13.76 -2.49
C TYR A 38 -11.38 -14.18 -3.27
N ARG A 39 -11.80 -15.44 -3.10
CA ARG A 39 -13.04 -16.01 -3.60
C ARG A 39 -13.97 -16.28 -2.43
N PHE A 40 -15.25 -15.84 -2.52
CA PHE A 40 -16.20 -15.95 -1.44
C PHE A 40 -16.84 -17.35 -1.31
N ASP A 41 -16.99 -18.08 -2.42
CA ASP A 41 -17.66 -19.40 -2.39
C ASP A 41 -17.00 -20.42 -3.35
N PRO A 42 -16.44 -21.50 -2.82
CA PRO A 42 -16.04 -21.69 -1.42
C PRO A 42 -14.92 -20.72 -1.02
N PRO A 43 -14.87 -20.31 0.26
CA PRO A 43 -13.94 -19.26 0.69
C PRO A 43 -12.48 -19.72 0.60
N ALA A 44 -11.69 -19.00 -0.19
CA ALA A 44 -10.28 -19.29 -0.41
C ALA A 44 -9.55 -18.11 -1.03
N PHE A 45 -8.24 -18.02 -0.81
CA PHE A 45 -7.37 -17.23 -1.67
C PHE A 45 -6.89 -18.09 -2.85
N ILE A 46 -7.01 -17.55 -4.06
CA ILE A 46 -6.49 -18.16 -5.27
C ILE A 46 -5.21 -17.45 -5.65
N GLU A 47 -4.13 -18.18 -5.72
CA GLU A 47 -2.83 -17.66 -6.16
C GLU A 47 -2.68 -17.87 -7.66
N TYR A 48 -2.35 -16.79 -8.36
CA TYR A 48 -2.01 -16.77 -9.79
C TYR A 48 -0.53 -16.44 -9.97
N SER A 49 0.10 -17.06 -10.98
CA SER A 49 1.46 -16.68 -11.41
C SER A 49 1.47 -15.27 -12.02
N ALA A 50 2.68 -14.76 -12.33
CA ALA A 50 2.84 -13.51 -13.06
C ALA A 50 2.10 -13.50 -14.42
N ASP A 51 2.02 -14.68 -15.08
CA ASP A 51 1.28 -14.86 -16.33
C ASP A 51 -0.23 -15.11 -16.11
N LEU A 52 -0.73 -14.83 -14.90
CA LEU A 52 -2.13 -14.96 -14.52
C LEU A 52 -2.72 -16.38 -14.71
N GLN A 53 -1.88 -17.41 -14.54
CA GLN A 53 -2.34 -18.80 -14.48
C GLN A 53 -2.55 -19.20 -13.02
N PRO A 54 -3.65 -19.90 -12.67
CA PRO A 54 -3.89 -20.37 -11.31
C PRO A 54 -2.79 -21.37 -10.90
N VAL A 55 -2.20 -21.15 -9.72
CA VAL A 55 -1.08 -21.95 -9.19
C VAL A 55 -1.50 -22.75 -7.98
N LYS A 56 -2.22 -22.11 -7.06
CA LYS A 56 -2.55 -22.68 -5.75
C LYS A 56 -3.88 -22.14 -5.25
N GLU A 57 -4.63 -22.97 -4.58
CA GLU A 57 -5.77 -22.59 -3.77
C GLU A 57 -5.39 -22.72 -2.28
N ILE A 58 -5.67 -21.68 -1.50
CA ILE A 58 -5.38 -21.61 -0.08
C ILE A 58 -6.73 -21.46 0.63
N PRO A 59 -7.30 -22.54 1.16
CA PRO A 59 -8.55 -22.48 1.92
C PRO A 59 -8.41 -21.49 3.07
N PHE A 60 -9.36 -20.57 3.18
CA PHE A 60 -9.38 -19.55 4.22
C PHE A 60 -10.76 -19.50 4.87
N SER A 61 -10.88 -20.09 6.06
CA SER A 61 -12.13 -20.12 6.79
C SER A 61 -12.31 -18.85 7.62
N ILE A 62 -13.35 -18.10 7.29
CA ILE A 62 -13.76 -16.94 8.09
C ILE A 62 -14.50 -17.44 9.35
N PRO A 63 -14.20 -16.92 10.56
CA PRO A 63 -14.94 -17.25 11.76
C PRO A 63 -16.45 -17.01 11.59
N PRO A 64 -17.31 -17.82 12.21
CA PRO A 64 -18.76 -17.64 12.14
C PRO A 64 -19.18 -16.22 12.53
N SER A 65 -20.10 -15.64 11.77
CA SER A 65 -20.63 -14.28 11.94
C SER A 65 -19.66 -13.13 11.59
N CYS A 66 -18.43 -13.41 11.16
CA CYS A 66 -17.55 -12.39 10.58
C CYS A 66 -17.79 -12.29 9.06
N GLY A 67 -17.58 -11.09 8.51
CA GLY A 67 -17.48 -10.84 7.09
C GLY A 67 -16.02 -10.61 6.68
N PHE A 68 -15.67 -10.96 5.45
CA PHE A 68 -14.42 -10.56 4.86
C PHE A 68 -14.52 -9.06 4.49
N ASP A 69 -13.49 -8.29 4.83
CA ASP A 69 -13.43 -6.87 4.51
C ASP A 69 -12.38 -6.61 3.43
N ASN A 70 -11.11 -6.82 3.73
CA ASN A 70 -10.03 -6.57 2.79
C ASN A 70 -8.81 -7.49 3.01
N ALA A 71 -7.85 -7.46 2.07
CA ALA A 71 -6.57 -8.13 2.21
C ALA A 71 -5.43 -7.29 1.61
N TYR A 72 -4.32 -7.21 2.33
CA TYR A 72 -3.17 -6.40 2.00
C TYR A 72 -1.91 -7.26 1.98
N SER A 73 -1.23 -7.30 0.84
CA SER A 73 0.00 -8.06 0.70
C SER A 73 1.18 -7.35 1.36
N ALA A 74 1.99 -8.10 2.07
CA ALA A 74 3.30 -7.62 2.48
C ALA A 74 4.18 -7.33 1.25
N PRO A 75 5.01 -6.28 1.26
CA PRO A 75 5.86 -5.92 0.13
C PRO A 75 6.85 -7.03 -0.25
N VAL A 76 7.24 -7.86 0.72
CA VAL A 76 8.04 -9.08 0.55
C VAL A 76 7.66 -10.10 1.63
N GLY A 77 8.04 -11.38 1.44
CA GLY A 77 7.94 -12.39 2.50
C GLY A 77 6.71 -13.28 2.47
N GLY A 78 5.76 -13.05 1.57
CA GLY A 78 4.65 -13.99 1.34
C GLY A 78 3.55 -13.97 2.40
N PHE A 79 3.33 -12.85 3.09
CA PHE A 79 2.23 -12.67 4.04
C PHE A 79 1.12 -11.79 3.48
N LEU A 80 -0.12 -12.06 3.93
CA LEU A 80 -1.27 -11.16 3.79
C LEU A 80 -1.74 -10.71 5.18
N ALA A 81 -2.06 -9.43 5.32
CA ALA A 81 -2.95 -8.97 6.37
C ALA A 81 -4.38 -9.08 5.84
N VAL A 82 -5.23 -9.78 6.55
CA VAL A 82 -6.65 -9.98 6.21
C VAL A 82 -7.49 -9.29 7.27
N GLU A 83 -8.31 -8.34 6.84
CA GLU A 83 -9.28 -7.68 7.71
C GLU A 83 -10.62 -8.39 7.66
N LEU A 84 -11.19 -8.60 8.83
CA LEU A 84 -12.50 -9.18 9.02
C LEU A 84 -13.37 -8.23 9.84
N ASN A 85 -14.63 -8.10 9.42
CA ASN A 85 -15.63 -7.36 10.16
C ASN A 85 -16.45 -8.36 10.99
N CYS A 86 -16.24 -8.36 12.30
CA CYS A 86 -16.85 -9.30 13.25
C CYS A 86 -17.85 -8.59 14.18
N PRO A 87 -18.80 -9.30 14.80
CA PRO A 87 -19.74 -8.72 15.78
C PRO A 87 -19.04 -8.08 16.99
N SER A 88 -17.82 -8.51 17.30
CA SER A 88 -16.97 -7.96 18.37
C SER A 88 -16.14 -6.75 17.92
N GLY A 89 -16.19 -6.39 16.63
CA GLY A 89 -15.41 -5.34 16.00
C GLY A 89 -14.51 -5.84 14.89
N GLN A 90 -13.66 -4.97 14.36
CA GLN A 90 -12.72 -5.37 13.31
C GLN A 90 -11.55 -6.19 13.85
N THR A 91 -11.07 -7.12 13.03
CA THR A 91 -10.00 -8.04 13.39
C THR A 91 -9.02 -8.18 12.23
N VAL A 92 -7.73 -8.06 12.51
CA VAL A 92 -6.66 -8.31 11.55
C VAL A 92 -6.03 -9.68 11.80
N LEU A 93 -5.93 -10.47 10.74
CA LEU A 93 -5.24 -11.76 10.73
C LEU A 93 -4.04 -11.70 9.79
N PHE A 94 -2.94 -12.36 10.14
CA PHE A 94 -1.83 -12.56 9.22
C PHE A 94 -1.86 -13.98 8.66
N LEU A 95 -1.97 -14.10 7.35
CA LEU A 95 -1.92 -15.37 6.61
C LEU A 95 -0.55 -15.54 5.97
N ASP A 96 0.18 -16.58 6.35
CA ASP A 96 1.35 -17.06 5.59
C ASP A 96 0.87 -17.84 4.36
N VAL A 97 1.05 -17.27 3.19
CA VAL A 97 0.61 -17.87 1.90
C VAL A 97 1.37 -19.16 1.57
N GLY A 98 2.60 -19.31 2.07
CA GLY A 98 3.41 -20.51 1.86
C GLY A 98 2.85 -21.71 2.59
N SER A 99 2.65 -21.60 3.89
CA SER A 99 2.18 -22.66 4.78
C SER A 99 0.65 -22.74 4.91
N GLY A 100 -0.06 -21.63 4.67
CA GLY A 100 -1.49 -21.48 4.96
C GLY A 100 -1.79 -21.25 6.46
N SER A 101 -0.76 -21.01 7.29
CA SER A 101 -0.95 -20.72 8.71
C SER A 101 -1.48 -19.31 8.93
N VAL A 102 -2.31 -19.15 9.96
CA VAL A 102 -2.93 -17.87 10.34
C VAL A 102 -2.50 -17.49 11.74
N THR A 103 -2.08 -16.22 11.91
CA THR A 103 -1.74 -15.63 13.21
C THR A 103 -2.66 -14.44 13.46
N GLN A 104 -3.22 -14.32 14.65
CA GLN A 104 -3.98 -13.14 15.09
C GLN A 104 -3.14 -12.37 16.11
N PRO A 105 -2.53 -11.23 15.72
CA PRO A 105 -1.62 -10.50 16.61
C PRO A 105 -2.34 -9.73 17.72
N VAL A 106 -3.62 -9.38 17.54
CA VAL A 106 -4.46 -8.67 18.50
C VAL A 106 -5.70 -9.51 18.78
N THR A 107 -5.91 -9.92 20.03
CA THR A 107 -7.00 -10.81 20.44
C THR A 107 -7.95 -10.20 21.47
N ASP A 108 -7.60 -9.06 22.03
CA ASP A 108 -8.22 -8.43 23.19
C ASP A 108 -8.89 -7.08 22.88
N SER A 109 -8.82 -6.64 21.62
CA SER A 109 -9.39 -5.38 21.16
C SER A 109 -9.68 -5.43 19.67
N ASP A 110 -10.43 -4.44 19.18
CA ASP A 110 -10.54 -4.17 17.74
C ASP A 110 -9.18 -3.88 17.15
N SER A 111 -8.97 -4.28 15.90
CA SER A 111 -7.74 -3.99 15.20
C SER A 111 -8.00 -3.63 13.74
N HIS A 112 -7.36 -2.54 13.29
CA HIS A 112 -7.44 -2.05 11.92
C HIS A 112 -6.05 -2.08 11.30
N PHE A 113 -5.97 -2.55 10.07
CA PHE A 113 -4.73 -2.53 9.32
C PHE A 113 -4.43 -1.11 8.83
N LEU A 114 -3.19 -0.64 9.00
CA LEU A 114 -2.73 0.64 8.48
C LEU A 114 -1.75 0.45 7.32
N THR A 115 -0.65 -0.25 7.55
CA THR A 115 0.31 -0.61 6.49
C THR A 115 1.29 -1.69 6.95
N TRP A 116 1.99 -2.31 6.00
CA TRP A 116 3.14 -3.17 6.28
C TRP A 116 4.41 -2.35 6.49
N THR A 117 5.36 -2.87 7.28
CA THR A 117 6.75 -2.39 7.25
C THR A 117 7.39 -2.69 5.89
N SER A 118 8.37 -1.89 5.47
CA SER A 118 9.02 -2.03 4.16
C SER A 118 9.67 -3.41 3.94
N ASP A 119 10.08 -4.10 5.01
CA ASP A 119 10.64 -5.47 4.95
C ASP A 119 9.58 -6.58 5.06
N GLY A 120 8.32 -6.25 5.21
CA GLY A 120 7.19 -7.20 5.26
C GLY A 120 7.15 -8.10 6.49
N LYS A 121 7.96 -7.84 7.53
CA LYS A 121 8.02 -8.69 8.73
C LYS A 121 7.03 -8.29 9.82
N ALA A 122 6.51 -7.08 9.74
CA ALA A 122 5.51 -6.56 10.65
C ALA A 122 4.54 -5.63 9.92
N ALA A 123 3.40 -5.38 10.53
CA ALA A 123 2.44 -4.39 10.10
C ALA A 123 2.19 -3.36 11.21
N TYR A 124 1.84 -2.14 10.82
CA TYR A 124 1.29 -1.15 11.72
C TYR A 124 -0.22 -1.35 11.79
N LEU A 125 -0.73 -1.48 12.99
CA LEU A 125 -2.15 -1.66 13.29
C LEU A 125 -2.60 -0.58 14.27
N LYS A 126 -3.84 -0.14 14.13
CA LYS A 126 -4.54 0.58 15.19
C LYS A 126 -5.33 -0.44 16.00
N ALA A 127 -5.02 -0.54 17.29
CA ALA A 127 -5.75 -1.38 18.23
C ALA A 127 -6.61 -0.47 19.14
N ASP A 128 -7.91 -0.77 19.26
CA ASP A 128 -8.84 0.01 20.08
C ASP A 128 -9.47 -0.88 21.15
N SER A 129 -9.18 -0.60 22.40
CA SER A 129 -9.73 -1.28 23.57
C SER A 129 -10.57 -0.31 24.39
N LEU A 130 -11.90 -0.41 24.26
CA LEU A 130 -12.87 0.38 25.05
C LEU A 130 -12.63 1.90 25.02
N GLY A 131 -12.26 2.42 23.82
CA GLY A 131 -12.01 3.85 23.60
C GLY A 131 -10.59 4.30 23.96
N ASN A 132 -9.67 3.36 24.18
CA ASN A 132 -8.23 3.62 24.28
C ASN A 132 -7.56 3.05 23.05
N ALA A 133 -7.45 3.86 22.01
CA ALA A 133 -6.76 3.47 20.79
C ALA A 133 -5.24 3.61 20.98
N GLU A 134 -4.51 2.62 20.50
CA GLU A 134 -3.04 2.66 20.41
C GLU A 134 -2.58 2.24 19.01
N ILE A 135 -1.46 2.74 18.59
CA ILE A 135 -0.80 2.27 17.37
C ILE A 135 0.28 1.28 17.79
N ILE A 136 0.22 0.11 17.20
CA ILE A 136 1.17 -0.97 17.47
C ILE A 136 1.89 -1.39 16.18
N ARG A 137 3.09 -1.91 16.34
CA ARG A 137 3.77 -2.69 15.31
C ARG A 137 3.61 -4.17 15.67
N ALA A 138 2.85 -4.89 14.85
CA ALA A 138 2.55 -6.29 15.02
C ALA A 138 3.38 -7.13 14.06
N TYR A 139 4.12 -8.11 14.59
CA TYR A 139 4.99 -8.99 13.80
C TYR A 139 4.23 -10.24 13.32
N THR A 140 4.71 -10.81 12.21
CA THR A 140 4.10 -12.00 11.60
C THR A 140 4.16 -13.25 12.48
N ASP A 141 5.03 -13.26 13.50
CA ASP A 141 5.12 -14.32 14.51
C ASP A 141 4.19 -14.10 15.72
N GLY A 142 3.41 -13.02 15.73
CA GLY A 142 2.46 -12.66 16.79
C GLY A 142 3.02 -11.76 17.89
N ALA A 143 4.32 -11.41 17.86
CA ALA A 143 4.88 -10.40 18.75
C ALA A 143 4.33 -9.01 18.41
N ARG A 144 4.30 -8.10 19.38
CA ARG A 144 3.85 -6.72 19.18
C ARG A 144 4.60 -5.72 20.04
N ASP A 145 4.83 -4.52 19.49
CA ASP A 145 5.42 -3.38 20.17
C ASP A 145 4.48 -2.17 20.07
N PRO A 146 4.11 -1.49 21.16
CA PRO A 146 3.39 -0.23 21.09
C PRO A 146 4.29 0.88 20.54
N LEU A 147 3.69 1.83 19.81
CA LEU A 147 4.38 3.00 19.30
C LEU A 147 3.93 4.26 20.05
N ALA A 148 4.88 5.14 20.34
CA ALA A 148 4.62 6.41 21.02
C ALA A 148 4.13 7.49 20.04
N ILE A 149 3.08 7.19 19.25
CA ILE A 149 2.40 8.15 18.38
C ILE A 149 0.96 8.38 18.85
N ASN A 150 0.34 9.42 18.30
CA ASN A 150 -0.97 9.88 18.77
C ASN A 150 -2.08 8.86 18.44
N GLU A 151 -3.00 8.63 19.40
CA GLU A 151 -4.18 7.76 19.23
C GLU A 151 -5.15 8.23 18.13
N PHE A 152 -5.12 9.51 17.77
CA PHE A 152 -5.90 10.06 16.66
C PHE A 152 -5.29 9.82 15.28
N THR A 153 -4.21 9.04 15.21
CA THR A 153 -3.64 8.58 13.94
C THR A 153 -4.62 7.64 13.23
N TYR A 154 -4.80 7.84 11.93
CA TYR A 154 -5.71 7.03 11.13
C TYR A 154 -5.10 6.52 9.82
N ASP A 155 -3.89 6.97 9.47
CA ASP A 155 -3.17 6.52 8.29
C ASP A 155 -1.66 6.50 8.54
N ILE A 156 -0.98 5.47 8.03
CA ILE A 156 0.47 5.30 8.12
C ILE A 156 0.99 4.81 6.76
N SER A 157 2.11 5.37 6.31
CA SER A 157 2.84 4.88 5.15
C SER A 157 4.30 4.62 5.50
N ALA A 158 4.75 3.38 5.29
CA ALA A 158 6.15 3.02 5.48
C ALA A 158 7.01 3.65 4.38
N TRP A 159 8.16 4.21 4.76
CA TRP A 159 9.14 4.71 3.80
C TRP A 159 9.81 3.52 3.10
N PRO A 160 9.88 3.47 1.76
CA PRO A 160 10.61 2.43 1.04
C PRO A 160 12.07 2.37 1.51
N ASP A 161 12.61 1.16 1.65
CA ASP A 161 14.00 0.90 2.08
C ASP A 161 14.39 1.49 3.44
N SER A 162 13.43 1.88 4.27
CA SER A 162 13.62 2.42 5.61
C SER A 162 12.58 1.85 6.58
N TYR A 163 12.88 1.93 7.88
CA TYR A 163 11.89 1.68 8.94
C TYR A 163 11.19 2.95 9.41
N ASP A 164 11.53 4.09 8.83
CA ASP A 164 10.83 5.35 9.08
C ASP A 164 9.46 5.31 8.37
N PHE A 165 8.53 6.13 8.82
CA PHE A 165 7.19 6.16 8.25
C PHE A 165 6.58 7.55 8.38
N THR A 166 5.61 7.85 7.52
CA THR A 166 4.71 8.97 7.74
C THR A 166 3.43 8.52 8.40
N PHE A 167 2.80 9.40 9.15
CA PHE A 167 1.46 9.19 9.68
C PHE A 167 0.64 10.47 9.58
N THR A 168 -0.65 10.27 9.38
CA THR A 168 -1.63 11.35 9.33
C THR A 168 -2.50 11.28 10.58
N PHE A 169 -2.76 12.42 11.20
CA PHE A 169 -3.70 12.49 12.29
C PHE A 169 -4.64 13.70 12.18
N SER A 170 -5.81 13.58 12.81
CA SER A 170 -6.78 14.66 12.98
C SER A 170 -7.44 14.54 14.34
N ARG A 171 -7.72 15.66 14.96
CA ARG A 171 -8.47 15.70 16.23
C ARG A 171 -9.99 15.59 16.05
N GLY A 172 -10.45 15.40 14.83
CA GLY A 172 -11.85 15.28 14.46
C GLY A 172 -12.35 16.37 13.54
N LEU A 173 -13.65 16.37 13.26
CA LEU A 173 -14.29 17.35 12.38
C LEU A 173 -14.00 18.80 12.81
N GLY A 174 -13.64 19.64 11.85
CA GLY A 174 -13.34 21.06 12.07
C GLY A 174 -11.94 21.37 12.52
N TYR A 175 -11.05 20.34 12.64
CA TYR A 175 -9.66 20.52 13.04
C TYR A 175 -8.65 20.30 11.92
N GLY A 176 -9.13 19.84 10.73
CA GLY A 176 -8.25 19.47 9.63
C GLY A 176 -7.32 18.31 9.95
N SER A 177 -6.19 18.25 9.28
CA SER A 177 -5.23 17.15 9.42
C SER A 177 -3.78 17.63 9.37
N GLU A 178 -2.91 16.81 9.96
CA GLU A 178 -1.46 16.99 9.93
C GLU A 178 -0.79 15.70 9.44
N LEU A 179 0.21 15.81 8.57
CA LEU A 179 1.07 14.72 8.12
C LEU A 179 2.45 14.88 8.72
N HIS A 180 2.89 13.88 9.44
CA HIS A 180 4.17 13.85 10.15
C HIS A 180 5.08 12.75 9.64
N LEU A 181 6.39 12.98 9.75
CA LEU A 181 7.43 11.97 9.60
C LEU A 181 7.88 11.49 10.99
N ALA A 182 7.98 10.19 11.16
CA ALA A 182 8.44 9.55 12.39
C ALA A 182 9.51 8.49 12.13
N LYS A 183 10.31 8.22 13.16
CA LYS A 183 11.23 7.11 13.23
C LYS A 183 10.49 5.80 13.55
N HIS A 184 11.13 4.67 13.31
CA HIS A 184 10.60 3.33 13.58
C HIS A 184 10.09 3.11 15.02
N ASP A 185 10.54 3.93 15.99
CA ASP A 185 10.11 3.90 17.39
C ASP A 185 8.91 4.83 17.68
N GLY A 186 8.36 5.49 16.66
CA GLY A 186 7.25 6.46 16.79
C GLY A 186 7.70 7.88 17.11
N ARG A 187 8.99 8.13 17.30
CA ARG A 187 9.49 9.49 17.58
C ARG A 187 9.31 10.39 16.36
N ILE A 188 8.47 11.41 16.49
CA ILE A 188 8.22 12.41 15.46
C ILE A 188 9.50 13.21 15.20
N THR A 189 9.86 13.34 13.92
CA THR A 189 11.04 14.08 13.46
C THR A 189 10.70 15.36 12.71
N GLN A 190 9.54 15.38 12.01
CA GLN A 190 9.16 16.51 11.18
C GLN A 190 7.64 16.56 10.98
N LEU A 191 7.07 17.77 10.98
CA LEU A 191 5.77 18.09 10.41
C LEU A 191 5.99 18.35 8.91
N LEU A 192 5.43 17.49 8.04
CA LEU A 192 5.59 17.60 6.59
C LEU A 192 4.55 18.53 5.98
N TYR A 193 3.29 18.39 6.39
CA TYR A 193 2.19 19.14 5.84
C TYR A 193 1.07 19.33 6.87
N THR A 194 0.35 20.43 6.80
CA THR A 194 -0.83 20.70 7.61
C THR A 194 -1.91 21.36 6.77
N ASP A 195 -3.15 20.94 6.97
CA ASP A 195 -4.31 21.56 6.34
C ASP A 195 -5.42 21.71 7.38
N PRO A 196 -5.79 22.97 7.74
CA PRO A 196 -6.80 23.21 8.77
C PRO A 196 -8.25 23.02 8.29
N TYR A 197 -8.46 22.82 6.99
CA TYR A 197 -9.78 22.75 6.36
C TYR A 197 -10.07 21.44 5.66
N ASN A 198 -9.07 20.56 5.56
CA ASN A 198 -9.19 19.32 4.84
C ASN A 198 -8.66 18.14 5.66
N TYR A 199 -9.26 16.97 5.48
CA TYR A 199 -8.67 15.71 5.83
C TYR A 199 -7.67 15.29 4.78
N LEU A 200 -6.55 14.73 5.24
CA LEU A 200 -5.54 14.09 4.42
C LEU A 200 -5.69 12.59 4.59
N SER A 201 -5.80 11.83 3.53
CA SER A 201 -5.90 10.39 3.58
C SER A 201 -5.00 9.74 2.53
N PHE A 202 -4.64 8.47 2.77
CA PHE A 202 -3.84 7.66 1.84
C PHE A 202 -2.52 8.34 1.44
N ALA A 203 -1.80 8.89 2.43
CA ALA A 203 -0.52 9.54 2.21
C ALA A 203 0.58 8.50 2.01
N HIS A 204 0.82 8.10 0.76
CA HIS A 204 1.72 7.02 0.38
C HIS A 204 2.96 7.52 -0.35
N PHE A 205 4.13 6.99 0.06
CA PHE A 205 5.39 7.24 -0.65
C PHE A 205 5.37 6.65 -2.07
N SER A 206 6.04 7.35 -2.99
CA SER A 206 6.46 6.75 -4.26
C SER A 206 7.45 5.60 -4.01
N PRO A 207 7.56 4.61 -4.93
CA PRO A 207 8.45 3.46 -4.75
C PRO A 207 9.93 3.81 -4.55
N ASP A 208 10.38 4.97 -5.05
CA ASP A 208 11.74 5.48 -4.86
C ASP A 208 11.91 6.35 -3.60
N GLY A 209 10.83 6.53 -2.83
CA GLY A 209 10.81 7.30 -1.58
C GLY A 209 11.00 8.81 -1.74
N LYS A 210 10.89 9.37 -2.95
CA LYS A 210 11.14 10.81 -3.18
C LYS A 210 9.90 11.68 -3.12
N HIS A 211 8.72 11.10 -3.33
CA HIS A 211 7.46 11.82 -3.33
C HIS A 211 6.44 11.14 -2.40
N ILE A 212 5.44 11.91 -1.99
CA ILE A 212 4.27 11.43 -1.26
C ILE A 212 3.04 11.86 -2.05
N ALA A 213 2.18 10.91 -2.41
CA ALA A 213 0.84 11.17 -2.93
C ALA A 213 -0.18 11.06 -1.80
N PHE A 214 -1.20 11.89 -1.79
CA PHE A 214 -2.27 11.88 -0.79
C PHE A 214 -3.57 12.45 -1.35
N ILE A 215 -4.68 12.10 -0.73
CA ILE A 215 -6.00 12.65 -1.04
C ILE A 215 -6.33 13.74 -0.01
N LYS A 216 -6.79 14.90 -0.50
CA LYS A 216 -7.36 15.96 0.32
C LYS A 216 -8.88 15.96 0.16
N THR A 217 -9.56 15.85 1.27
CA THR A 217 -11.04 15.91 1.31
C THR A 217 -11.47 17.06 2.19
N PRO A 218 -12.43 17.90 1.76
CA PRO A 218 -12.96 18.95 2.63
C PRO A 218 -13.42 18.41 3.98
N ASP A 219 -12.95 19.05 5.07
CA ASP A 219 -13.38 18.72 6.43
C ASP A 219 -14.82 19.25 6.63
N SER A 220 -15.79 18.46 6.19
CA SER A 220 -17.22 18.81 6.23
C SER A 220 -18.03 17.65 6.80
N GLN A 221 -19.25 17.96 7.26
CA GLN A 221 -20.20 16.95 7.74
C GLN A 221 -20.93 16.24 6.60
N THR A 222 -20.71 16.65 5.35
CA THR A 222 -21.31 16.01 4.18
C THR A 222 -20.48 14.80 3.81
N PRO A 223 -21.01 13.59 3.87
CA PRO A 223 -20.28 12.41 3.43
C PRO A 223 -20.02 12.48 1.92
N PHE A 224 -18.95 11.82 1.48
CA PHE A 224 -18.65 11.57 0.06
C PHE A 224 -18.45 12.81 -0.81
N THR A 225 -17.80 13.82 -0.27
CA THR A 225 -17.38 14.99 -1.06
C THR A 225 -16.31 14.60 -2.07
N VAL A 226 -16.26 15.34 -3.20
CA VAL A 226 -15.15 15.21 -4.14
C VAL A 226 -13.86 15.61 -3.45
N GLY A 227 -12.87 14.73 -3.50
CA GLY A 227 -11.53 14.99 -3.00
C GLY A 227 -10.58 15.42 -4.10
N GLU A 228 -9.35 15.66 -3.73
CA GLU A 228 -8.29 16.06 -4.62
C GLU A 228 -7.06 15.16 -4.43
N LEU A 229 -6.53 14.61 -5.51
CA LEU A 229 -5.24 13.93 -5.53
C LEU A 229 -4.12 14.97 -5.57
N TRP A 230 -3.25 14.91 -4.58
CA TRP A 230 -2.08 15.78 -4.44
C TRP A 230 -0.79 14.97 -4.43
N VAL A 231 0.31 15.63 -4.78
CA VAL A 231 1.68 15.11 -4.63
C VAL A 231 2.57 16.19 -4.04
N MET A 232 3.56 15.77 -3.25
CA MET A 232 4.63 16.64 -2.73
C MET A 232 5.94 15.85 -2.68
N ASP A 233 7.07 16.56 -2.48
CA ASP A 233 8.34 15.91 -2.20
C ASP A 233 8.32 15.23 -0.82
N ALA A 234 9.15 14.22 -0.62
CA ALA A 234 9.17 13.44 0.62
C ALA A 234 9.56 14.25 1.87
N ASP A 235 10.15 15.44 1.69
CA ASP A 235 10.46 16.38 2.77
C ASP A 235 9.32 17.38 3.08
N GLY A 236 8.16 17.24 2.40
CA GLY A 236 7.00 18.10 2.53
C GLY A 236 7.01 19.33 1.63
N SER A 237 8.07 19.55 0.83
CA SER A 237 8.14 20.68 -0.10
C SER A 237 7.35 20.43 -1.38
N ASN A 238 7.09 21.51 -2.13
CA ASN A 238 6.46 21.50 -3.47
C ASN A 238 5.10 20.80 -3.56
N PRO A 239 4.15 20.98 -2.60
CA PRO A 239 2.83 20.36 -2.70
C PRO A 239 2.05 20.93 -3.89
N ARG A 240 1.48 20.04 -4.70
CA ARG A 240 0.65 20.42 -5.86
C ARG A 240 -0.50 19.46 -6.09
N LYS A 241 -1.64 20.00 -6.51
CA LYS A 241 -2.78 19.20 -6.96
C LYS A 241 -2.46 18.55 -8.31
N LEU A 242 -2.83 17.28 -8.45
CA LEU A 242 -2.76 16.57 -9.72
C LEU A 242 -4.12 16.50 -10.42
N ALA A 243 -5.17 16.13 -9.68
CA ALA A 243 -6.50 15.90 -10.24
C ALA A 243 -7.58 15.96 -9.15
N ASP A 244 -8.85 15.96 -9.54
CA ASP A 244 -9.97 15.61 -8.66
C ASP A 244 -10.00 14.08 -8.48
N ALA A 245 -10.41 13.60 -7.31
CA ALA A 245 -10.42 12.19 -6.94
C ALA A 245 -11.65 11.85 -6.09
N ASP A 246 -11.99 10.58 -6.00
CA ASP A 246 -12.94 10.10 -5.01
C ASP A 246 -12.30 10.17 -3.60
N SER A 247 -13.07 10.58 -2.63
CA SER A 247 -12.62 10.66 -1.24
C SER A 247 -13.56 10.00 -0.26
N GLY A 248 -14.75 9.61 -0.72
CA GLY A 248 -15.80 9.12 0.15
C GLY A 248 -15.78 7.64 0.42
N HIS A 249 -15.11 6.85 -0.41
CA HIS A 249 -15.15 5.38 -0.36
C HIS A 249 -13.84 4.74 0.10
N GLY A 250 -12.85 5.55 0.50
CA GLY A 250 -11.64 5.04 1.09
C GLY A 250 -10.67 4.36 0.12
N PHE A 251 -10.71 4.70 -1.16
CA PHE A 251 -9.85 4.07 -2.16
C PHE A 251 -8.51 4.80 -2.27
N ALA A 252 -7.43 4.12 -1.87
CA ALA A 252 -6.09 4.65 -1.97
C ALA A 252 -5.67 4.86 -3.42
N ALA A 253 -5.00 5.98 -3.69
CA ALA A 253 -4.27 6.19 -4.92
C ALA A 253 -2.97 5.38 -4.90
N ASN A 254 -2.68 4.62 -5.96
CA ASN A 254 -1.57 3.69 -6.01
C ASN A 254 -0.52 4.09 -7.05
N TRP A 255 0.72 4.21 -6.62
CA TRP A 255 1.87 4.46 -7.47
C TRP A 255 2.17 3.28 -8.39
N SER A 256 2.51 3.57 -9.66
CA SER A 256 3.15 2.58 -10.53
C SER A 256 4.53 2.19 -9.98
N PRO A 257 5.01 0.96 -10.23
CA PRO A 257 6.29 0.50 -9.66
C PRO A 257 7.51 1.33 -10.04
N ASP A 258 7.44 2.04 -11.17
CA ASP A 258 8.49 2.96 -11.64
C ASP A 258 8.35 4.38 -11.07
N GLY A 259 7.30 4.65 -10.27
CA GLY A 259 7.04 5.95 -9.65
C GLY A 259 6.61 7.05 -10.61
N THR A 260 6.30 6.74 -11.87
CA THR A 260 5.97 7.77 -12.88
C THR A 260 4.49 8.07 -12.99
N LYS A 261 3.63 7.16 -12.52
CA LYS A 261 2.17 7.24 -12.65
C LYS A 261 1.48 6.92 -11.33
N ILE A 262 0.23 7.38 -11.23
CA ILE A 262 -0.68 7.04 -10.13
C ILE A 262 -1.99 6.54 -10.76
N ALA A 263 -2.45 5.36 -10.31
CA ALA A 263 -3.79 4.87 -10.56
C ALA A 263 -4.69 5.26 -9.38
N TYR A 264 -5.86 5.82 -9.64
CA TYR A 264 -6.78 6.31 -8.62
C TYR A 264 -8.23 6.25 -9.11
N VAL A 265 -9.16 6.37 -8.19
CA VAL A 265 -10.60 6.30 -8.46
C VAL A 265 -11.19 7.70 -8.54
N VAL A 266 -12.11 7.90 -9.46
CA VAL A 266 -12.93 9.12 -9.58
C VAL A 266 -14.40 8.72 -9.56
N ARG A 267 -15.19 9.36 -8.71
CA ARG A 267 -16.64 9.24 -8.70
C ARG A 267 -17.25 10.02 -9.86
N GLU A 268 -18.06 9.37 -10.69
CA GLU A 268 -18.67 9.97 -11.88
C GLU A 268 -20.04 10.62 -11.60
N ASN A 269 -20.67 10.24 -10.49
CA ASN A 269 -21.97 10.78 -10.08
C ASN A 269 -21.93 11.46 -8.70
N PRO A 270 -21.09 12.50 -8.50
CA PRO A 270 -20.92 13.16 -7.21
C PRO A 270 -22.16 13.89 -6.71
N GLU A 271 -23.10 14.24 -7.61
CA GLU A 271 -24.35 14.92 -7.30
C GLU A 271 -25.49 13.95 -6.92
N ASP A 272 -25.26 12.65 -6.99
CA ASP A 272 -26.25 11.64 -6.63
C ASP A 272 -26.20 11.33 -5.14
N GLU A 273 -27.06 11.99 -4.35
CA GLU A 273 -27.16 11.78 -2.90
C GLU A 273 -27.56 10.35 -2.53
N SER A 274 -28.20 9.58 -3.43
CA SER A 274 -28.57 8.19 -3.16
C SER A 274 -27.35 7.29 -3.08
N ALA A 275 -26.29 7.60 -3.80
CA ALA A 275 -25.03 6.88 -3.76
C ALA A 275 -24.28 7.07 -2.42
N ASP A 276 -24.57 8.14 -1.69
CA ASP A 276 -23.98 8.39 -0.36
C ASP A 276 -24.52 7.43 0.70
N GLN A 277 -25.67 6.84 0.46
CA GLN A 277 -26.33 5.91 1.39
C GLN A 277 -26.38 4.47 0.86
N ASN A 278 -26.15 4.28 -0.43
CA ASN A 278 -26.23 3.00 -1.10
C ASN A 278 -25.12 2.85 -2.14
N SER A 279 -24.10 2.08 -1.79
CA SER A 279 -22.95 1.82 -2.67
C SER A 279 -23.33 1.22 -4.02
N ASN A 280 -24.51 0.55 -4.13
CA ASN A 280 -24.99 0.04 -5.43
C ASN A 280 -25.39 1.15 -6.41
N ALA A 281 -25.60 2.38 -5.93
CA ALA A 281 -25.86 3.54 -6.78
C ALA A 281 -24.60 4.32 -7.15
N LEU A 282 -23.45 3.95 -6.55
CA LEU A 282 -22.18 4.58 -6.85
C LEU A 282 -21.71 4.22 -8.26
N VAL A 283 -21.28 5.23 -9.01
CA VAL A 283 -20.57 5.05 -10.27
C VAL A 283 -19.20 5.66 -10.14
N SER A 284 -18.16 4.84 -10.29
CA SER A 284 -16.80 5.34 -10.28
C SER A 284 -15.90 4.62 -11.29
N ASN A 285 -14.87 5.31 -11.73
CA ASN A 285 -13.92 4.82 -12.72
C ASN A 285 -12.47 4.99 -12.25
N ILE A 286 -11.60 4.15 -12.80
CA ILE A 286 -10.16 4.24 -12.59
C ILE A 286 -9.55 5.15 -13.64
N TYR A 287 -8.75 6.08 -13.16
CA TYR A 287 -7.92 6.98 -13.95
C TYR A 287 -6.44 6.74 -13.64
N ILE A 288 -5.60 7.00 -14.62
CA ILE A 288 -4.14 6.95 -14.50
C ILE A 288 -3.61 8.32 -14.88
N ILE A 289 -2.85 8.92 -13.97
CA ILE A 289 -2.19 10.20 -14.21
C ILE A 289 -0.67 10.04 -14.24
N GLU A 290 -0.03 10.63 -15.25
CA GLU A 290 1.43 10.80 -15.30
C GLU A 290 1.81 11.95 -14.36
N VAL A 291 2.63 11.68 -13.36
CA VAL A 291 2.89 12.64 -12.27
C VAL A 291 3.57 13.91 -12.77
N GLU A 292 4.57 13.80 -13.63
CA GLU A 292 5.32 14.96 -14.13
C GLU A 292 4.55 15.78 -15.15
N SER A 293 3.90 15.12 -16.12
CA SER A 293 3.22 15.81 -17.23
C SER A 293 1.79 16.22 -16.90
N GLY A 294 1.16 15.60 -15.87
CA GLY A 294 -0.27 15.74 -15.58
C GLY A 294 -1.16 15.10 -16.65
N LYS A 295 -0.62 14.31 -17.57
CA LYS A 295 -1.41 13.65 -18.60
C LYS A 295 -2.30 12.60 -17.96
N LEU A 296 -3.60 12.73 -18.22
CA LEU A 296 -4.67 11.90 -17.68
C LEU A 296 -5.16 10.89 -18.72
N ASN A 297 -5.37 9.66 -18.28
CA ASN A 297 -5.99 8.59 -19.05
C ASN A 297 -7.07 7.90 -18.21
N GLN A 298 -8.30 7.88 -18.73
CA GLN A 298 -9.39 7.09 -18.14
C GLN A 298 -9.24 5.63 -18.56
N LEU A 299 -9.06 4.73 -17.60
CA LEU A 299 -8.87 3.30 -17.85
C LEU A 299 -10.20 2.56 -17.97
N THR A 300 -11.12 2.76 -17.02
CA THR A 300 -12.46 2.13 -17.04
C THR A 300 -13.53 3.13 -17.50
N LYS A 301 -14.68 2.62 -17.94
CA LYS A 301 -15.83 3.44 -18.42
C LYS A 301 -17.13 2.83 -17.96
N PHE A 302 -17.26 2.66 -16.65
CA PHE A 302 -18.49 2.18 -16.03
C PHE A 302 -19.55 3.29 -16.02
N ASP A 303 -20.80 2.91 -16.21
CA ASP A 303 -21.98 3.75 -16.13
C ASP A 303 -23.00 3.24 -15.10
N ASN A 304 -22.80 2.01 -14.59
CA ASN A 304 -23.67 1.34 -13.62
C ASN A 304 -22.90 0.45 -12.63
N ALA A 305 -21.61 0.69 -12.48
CA ALA A 305 -20.71 -0.04 -11.59
C ALA A 305 -19.72 0.93 -10.95
N HIS A 306 -19.04 0.50 -9.92
CA HIS A 306 -17.90 1.21 -9.38
C HIS A 306 -16.65 0.34 -9.32
N ALA A 307 -15.50 1.00 -9.40
CA ALA A 307 -14.19 0.37 -9.31
C ALA A 307 -13.59 0.61 -7.93
N GLU A 308 -12.92 -0.39 -7.40
CA GLU A 308 -12.23 -0.34 -6.10
C GLU A 308 -10.79 -0.83 -6.21
N THR A 309 -9.93 -0.29 -5.36
CA THR A 309 -8.60 -0.81 -5.04
C THR A 309 -7.75 -1.17 -6.28
N PRO A 310 -7.37 -0.18 -7.12
CA PRO A 310 -6.48 -0.44 -8.24
C PRO A 310 -5.07 -0.74 -7.76
N PHE A 311 -4.53 -1.93 -8.07
CA PHE A 311 -3.18 -2.36 -7.71
C PHE A 311 -2.34 -2.71 -8.93
N TRP A 312 -1.19 -2.06 -9.08
CA TRP A 312 -0.23 -2.36 -10.12
C TRP A 312 0.47 -3.70 -9.88
N SER A 313 0.67 -4.46 -10.96
CA SER A 313 1.64 -5.56 -10.92
C SER A 313 3.06 -5.01 -10.67
N PRO A 314 3.95 -5.77 -10.00
CA PRO A 314 5.30 -5.30 -9.71
C PRO A 314 6.16 -4.95 -10.93
N ASP A 315 5.81 -5.38 -12.13
CA ASP A 315 6.45 -5.02 -13.40
C ASP A 315 5.77 -3.85 -14.11
N GLY A 316 4.63 -3.35 -13.59
CA GLY A 316 3.87 -2.24 -14.15
C GLY A 316 3.07 -2.54 -15.42
N ASN A 317 3.05 -3.80 -15.88
CA ASN A 317 2.38 -4.18 -17.12
C ASN A 317 0.89 -4.45 -16.95
N THR A 318 0.44 -4.65 -15.71
CA THR A 318 -0.94 -5.04 -15.38
C THR A 318 -1.46 -4.20 -14.22
N LEU A 319 -2.73 -3.85 -14.26
CA LEU A 319 -3.47 -3.30 -13.13
C LEU A 319 -4.59 -4.27 -12.76
N ALA A 320 -4.63 -4.71 -11.51
CA ALA A 320 -5.72 -5.50 -10.95
C ALA A 320 -6.63 -4.59 -10.11
N PHE A 321 -7.94 -4.77 -10.18
CA PHE A 321 -8.92 -4.00 -9.41
C PHE A 321 -10.19 -4.81 -9.18
N THR A 322 -11.03 -4.39 -8.25
CA THR A 322 -12.36 -4.96 -8.05
C THR A 322 -13.41 -4.11 -8.76
N GLU A 323 -14.23 -4.72 -9.58
CA GLU A 323 -15.46 -4.14 -10.13
C GLU A 323 -16.63 -4.57 -9.23
N VAL A 324 -17.48 -3.61 -8.85
CA VAL A 324 -18.69 -3.87 -8.08
C VAL A 324 -19.91 -3.43 -8.87
N ILE A 325 -20.77 -4.38 -9.18
CA ILE A 325 -22.02 -4.15 -9.90
C ILE A 325 -23.17 -4.86 -9.20
N ASN A 326 -24.21 -4.10 -8.79
CA ASN A 326 -25.36 -4.64 -8.05
C ASN A 326 -24.96 -5.48 -6.80
N GLY A 327 -23.92 -5.06 -6.08
CA GLY A 327 -23.39 -5.75 -4.90
C GLY A 327 -22.59 -7.02 -5.21
N ARG A 328 -22.36 -7.36 -6.47
CA ARG A 328 -21.48 -8.43 -6.88
C ARG A 328 -20.09 -7.88 -7.17
N MET A 329 -19.09 -8.48 -6.56
CA MET A 329 -17.68 -8.12 -6.75
C MET A 329 -17.00 -9.10 -7.69
N GLU A 330 -16.21 -8.58 -8.65
CA GLU A 330 -15.37 -9.37 -9.54
C GLU A 330 -14.00 -8.70 -9.71
N VAL A 331 -12.94 -9.50 -9.62
CA VAL A 331 -11.59 -9.02 -9.90
C VAL A 331 -11.37 -8.93 -11.39
N GLN A 332 -11.05 -7.73 -11.85
CA GLN A 332 -10.70 -7.38 -13.22
C GLN A 332 -9.21 -7.15 -13.36
N ILE A 333 -8.70 -7.46 -14.53
CA ILE A 333 -7.31 -7.26 -14.93
C ILE A 333 -7.27 -6.38 -16.17
N ALA A 334 -6.55 -5.29 -16.10
CA ALA A 334 -6.25 -4.43 -17.24
C ALA A 334 -4.81 -4.64 -17.71
N ASP A 335 -4.63 -4.92 -19.00
CA ASP A 335 -3.34 -4.88 -19.68
C ASP A 335 -2.97 -3.42 -19.97
N MET A 336 -1.85 -2.96 -19.47
CA MET A 336 -1.46 -1.54 -19.56
C MET A 336 -0.93 -1.13 -20.92
N ALA A 337 -0.54 -2.08 -21.77
CA ALA A 337 -0.07 -1.79 -23.12
C ALA A 337 -1.23 -1.66 -24.12
N THR A 338 -2.27 -2.49 -23.95
CA THR A 338 -3.42 -2.55 -24.88
C THR A 338 -4.65 -1.80 -24.34
N GLY A 339 -4.78 -1.64 -23.01
CA GLY A 339 -5.98 -1.17 -22.34
C GLY A 339 -7.11 -2.20 -22.29
N GLU A 340 -6.85 -3.45 -22.66
CA GLU A 340 -7.84 -4.52 -22.58
C GLU A 340 -8.12 -4.88 -21.12
N ILE A 341 -9.41 -4.95 -20.75
CA ILE A 341 -9.88 -5.35 -19.43
C ILE A 341 -10.59 -6.68 -19.53
N ARG A 342 -10.28 -7.59 -18.63
CA ARG A 342 -10.93 -8.90 -18.56
C ARG A 342 -11.12 -9.38 -17.13
N SER A 343 -12.17 -10.12 -16.89
CA SER A 343 -12.37 -10.82 -15.61
C SER A 343 -11.32 -11.92 -15.44
N LEU A 344 -10.75 -12.01 -14.23
CA LEU A 344 -9.74 -13.02 -13.92
C LEU A 344 -10.38 -14.36 -13.56
N LEU A 345 -11.49 -14.33 -12.83
CA LEU A 345 -12.20 -15.51 -12.33
C LEU A 345 -13.70 -15.22 -12.35
N THR A 346 -14.50 -16.17 -12.83
CA THR A 346 -15.95 -16.08 -12.73
C THR A 346 -16.44 -16.39 -11.31
N GLY A 347 -17.38 -15.60 -10.82
CA GLY A 347 -17.92 -15.74 -9.47
C GLY A 347 -17.65 -14.50 -8.62
N SER A 348 -18.10 -14.51 -7.36
CA SER A 348 -17.85 -13.40 -6.46
C SER A 348 -16.41 -13.45 -5.93
N THR A 349 -15.61 -12.45 -6.32
CA THR A 349 -14.19 -12.33 -5.97
C THR A 349 -13.84 -10.89 -5.64
N CYS A 350 -12.87 -10.66 -4.75
CA CYS A 350 -12.39 -9.31 -4.45
C CYS A 350 -10.89 -9.28 -4.12
N CYS A 351 -10.47 -8.08 -3.85
CA CYS A 351 -9.28 -7.77 -3.06
C CYS A 351 -8.02 -8.35 -3.68
N PRO A 352 -7.70 -7.94 -4.93
CA PRO A 352 -6.48 -8.40 -5.61
C PRO A 352 -5.25 -7.88 -4.85
N ALA A 353 -4.30 -8.76 -4.55
CA ALA A 353 -3.09 -8.43 -3.82
C ALA A 353 -1.86 -9.01 -4.53
N TRP A 354 -1.03 -8.14 -5.11
CA TRP A 354 0.23 -8.53 -5.71
C TRP A 354 1.29 -8.82 -4.64
N MET A 355 1.99 -9.93 -4.77
CA MET A 355 3.03 -10.36 -3.84
C MET A 355 4.37 -10.55 -4.53
N ARG A 356 5.45 -10.28 -3.79
CA ARG A 356 6.84 -10.64 -4.13
C ARG A 356 7.33 -11.68 -3.12
N LYS A 357 7.70 -12.87 -3.61
CA LYS A 357 8.18 -14.00 -2.77
C LYS A 357 9.66 -14.23 -2.96
#